data_5dab663152c2765e55dda736270b00c9
#
_entry.id   5dab663152c2765e55dda736270b00c9
#
_cell.length_a   1.000
_cell.length_b   1.000
_cell.length_c   1.000
_cell.angle_alpha   90.00
_cell.angle_beta   90.00
_cell.angle_gamma   90.00
#
_symmetry.space_group_name_H-M   'P 1'
#
loop_
_entity.id
_entity.type
_entity.pdbx_description
1 polymer ?
#
loop_
_entity_poly.entity_id
_entity_poly.type
_entity_poly.pdbx_seq_one_letter_code
_entity_poly.pdbx_strand_id
1 'polypeptide(L)'
;TVYDEEVLNDNLLLFDWLHLHHEDFTGQFGKFYRAYRTAAWYINEKKEAEALALRLGYDKVSQEKLDVALKIRNYVIGGGFMFAMCSAADSFDIALSAEGVDICEPMFDGDGSEPNYQNKIDYNKTFAFTDFTLERSPMVYEFSSIDMTQKRRVFKTTDYFTLMDFSAKWDPIPTMLCQNHTALVKGFMGQTTAFTREEIKSNVLVMGENKSNGEAKYIHGIKGKGFFTFYGGHDPEDYTHRVGDSKTELDLHPNSPGYRLILNNVLFPAARKKKQKT
;
A
#
# COMPACT_ATOMS: atom_id res chain seq x y z
N THR A 1 -4.75 11.28 -13.18
CA THR A 1 -5.25 10.89 -11.85
C THR A 1 -6.64 10.29 -12.02
N VAL A 2 -6.90 9.18 -11.38
CA VAL A 2 -8.20 8.50 -11.35
C VAL A 2 -8.74 8.68 -9.93
N TYR A 3 -9.98 9.13 -9.81
CA TYR A 3 -10.65 9.31 -8.52
C TYR A 3 -11.56 8.12 -8.21
N ASP A 4 -12.00 7.97 -6.97
CA ASP A 4 -12.86 6.87 -6.52
C ASP A 4 -14.12 6.72 -7.38
N GLU A 5 -14.76 7.82 -7.76
CA GLU A 5 -15.93 7.83 -8.66
C GLU A 5 -15.62 7.17 -10.02
N GLU A 6 -14.43 7.41 -10.58
CA GLU A 6 -14.02 6.82 -11.85
C GLU A 6 -13.71 5.32 -11.69
N VAL A 7 -13.16 4.92 -10.55
CA VAL A 7 -12.94 3.50 -10.21
C VAL A 7 -14.28 2.77 -10.10
N LEU A 8 -15.23 3.36 -9.38
CA LEU A 8 -16.57 2.80 -9.21
C LEU A 8 -17.34 2.69 -10.54
N ASN A 9 -17.06 3.56 -11.49
CA ASN A 9 -17.62 3.54 -12.86
C ASN A 9 -16.85 2.62 -13.83
N ASP A 10 -16.00 1.71 -13.33
CA ASP A 10 -15.23 0.72 -14.10
C ASP A 10 -14.19 1.30 -15.08
N ASN A 11 -13.82 2.57 -14.94
CA ASN A 11 -12.83 3.22 -15.80
C ASN A 11 -11.40 2.63 -15.66
N LEU A 12 -11.13 1.86 -14.58
CA LEU A 12 -9.85 1.14 -14.45
C LEU A 12 -9.58 0.17 -15.60
N LEU A 13 -10.60 -0.37 -16.23
CA LEU A 13 -10.47 -1.29 -17.36
C LEU A 13 -9.84 -0.66 -18.61
N LEU A 14 -9.71 0.67 -18.63
CA LEU A 14 -9.06 1.43 -19.71
C LEU A 14 -7.53 1.50 -19.54
N PHE A 15 -7.00 1.04 -18.41
CA PHE A 15 -5.59 1.18 -18.05
C PHE A 15 -4.94 -0.18 -17.77
N ASP A 16 -3.66 -0.32 -18.15
CA ASP A 16 -2.86 -1.52 -17.90
C ASP A 16 -2.17 -1.51 -16.54
N TRP A 17 -2.11 -0.35 -15.89
CA TRP A 17 -1.35 -0.11 -14.66
C TRP A 17 -2.08 0.85 -13.74
N LEU A 18 -2.20 0.46 -12.47
CA LEU A 18 -2.72 1.28 -11.39
C LEU A 18 -1.61 1.56 -10.38
N HIS A 19 -1.37 2.82 -10.08
CA HIS A 19 -0.49 3.24 -9.00
C HIS A 19 -1.29 3.85 -7.86
N LEU A 20 -1.08 3.31 -6.67
CA LEU A 20 -1.63 3.79 -5.41
C LEU A 20 -0.46 4.28 -4.54
N HIS A 21 -0.61 5.45 -3.95
CA HIS A 21 0.51 6.10 -3.25
C HIS A 21 0.39 6.00 -1.73
N HIS A 22 -0.69 6.49 -1.14
CA HIS A 22 -0.94 6.45 0.31
C HIS A 22 -2.44 6.52 0.64
N GLU A 23 -3.27 5.91 -0.17
CA GLU A 23 -4.71 5.85 0.03
C GLU A 23 -5.06 5.10 1.32
N ASP A 24 -6.19 5.48 1.91
CA ASP A 24 -6.83 4.73 2.99
C ASP A 24 -8.12 4.08 2.48
N PHE A 25 -8.10 2.77 2.35
CA PHE A 25 -9.28 1.98 1.94
C PHE A 25 -10.16 1.56 3.12
N THR A 26 -9.81 1.94 4.34
CA THR A 26 -10.57 1.52 5.55
C THR A 26 -11.63 2.54 5.96
N GLY A 27 -11.55 3.77 5.45
CA GLY A 27 -12.42 4.87 5.87
C GLY A 27 -12.05 5.50 7.21
N GLN A 28 -10.83 5.27 7.71
CA GLN A 28 -10.34 5.83 8.96
C GLN A 28 -9.53 7.13 8.78
N PHE A 29 -9.63 7.74 7.59
CA PHE A 29 -8.97 9.01 7.24
C PHE A 29 -7.47 9.00 7.54
N GLY A 30 -6.77 7.97 7.07
CA GLY A 30 -5.34 7.78 7.22
C GLY A 30 -4.86 7.57 8.66
N LYS A 31 -5.77 7.33 9.61
CA LYS A 31 -5.45 7.26 11.06
C LYS A 31 -4.78 8.54 11.59
N PHE A 32 -5.04 9.67 10.94
CA PHE A 32 -4.47 10.98 11.32
C PHE A 32 -5.18 11.65 12.51
N TYR A 33 -6.22 11.04 13.07
CA TYR A 33 -7.06 11.59 14.12
C TYR A 33 -6.26 12.16 15.31
N ARG A 34 -5.30 11.40 15.84
CA ARG A 34 -4.50 11.84 16.99
C ARG A 34 -3.81 13.18 16.75
N ALA A 35 -3.14 13.32 15.62
CA ALA A 35 -2.29 14.47 15.33
C ALA A 35 -3.08 15.65 14.74
N TYR A 36 -4.15 15.38 13.97
CA TYR A 36 -4.73 16.38 13.08
C TYR A 36 -6.24 16.57 13.23
N ARG A 37 -6.93 15.96 14.23
CA ARG A 37 -8.40 16.10 14.41
C ARG A 37 -8.93 17.54 14.51
N THR A 38 -8.07 18.51 14.83
CA THR A 38 -8.41 19.93 14.90
C THR A 38 -7.84 20.76 13.73
N ALA A 39 -7.05 20.14 12.85
CA ALA A 39 -6.47 20.80 11.70
C ALA A 39 -7.53 21.04 10.61
N ALA A 40 -7.55 22.24 10.07
CA ALA A 40 -8.56 22.62 9.07
C ALA A 40 -8.55 21.70 7.84
N TRP A 41 -7.38 21.32 7.35
CA TRP A 41 -7.25 20.42 6.21
C TRP A 41 -7.89 19.06 6.50
N TYR A 42 -7.62 18.44 7.66
CA TYR A 42 -8.18 17.15 8.05
C TYR A 42 -9.72 17.18 8.16
N ILE A 43 -10.24 18.26 8.77
CA ILE A 43 -11.69 18.45 8.90
C ILE A 43 -12.35 18.62 7.52
N ASN A 44 -11.69 19.34 6.61
CA ASN A 44 -12.20 19.55 5.26
C ASN A 44 -12.15 18.25 4.43
N GLU A 45 -11.04 17.54 4.44
CA GLU A 45 -10.93 16.24 3.75
C GLU A 45 -11.99 15.23 4.25
N LYS A 46 -12.21 15.15 5.57
CA LYS A 46 -13.27 14.30 6.12
C LYS A 46 -14.64 14.70 5.55
N LYS A 47 -15.00 15.98 5.57
CA LYS A 47 -16.27 16.47 5.03
C LYS A 47 -16.43 16.21 3.53
N GLU A 48 -15.36 16.38 2.77
CA GLU A 48 -15.35 16.14 1.32
C GLU A 48 -15.56 14.66 1.03
N ALA A 49 -14.89 13.77 1.75
CA ALA A 49 -15.05 12.32 1.61
C ALA A 49 -16.47 11.86 2.03
N GLU A 50 -17.02 12.37 3.13
CA GLU A 50 -18.38 12.09 3.56
C GLU A 50 -19.41 12.58 2.51
N ALA A 51 -19.22 13.79 1.96
CA ALA A 51 -20.08 14.34 0.92
C ALA A 51 -19.98 13.53 -0.40
N LEU A 52 -18.79 13.04 -0.75
CA LEU A 52 -18.58 12.18 -1.92
C LEU A 52 -19.29 10.85 -1.74
N ALA A 53 -19.08 10.17 -0.62
CA ALA A 53 -19.71 8.89 -0.32
C ALA A 53 -21.25 9.01 -0.40
N LEU A 54 -21.83 10.03 0.24
CA LEU A 54 -23.26 10.29 0.19
C LEU A 54 -23.77 10.55 -1.24
N ARG A 55 -23.04 11.35 -2.04
CA ARG A 55 -23.37 11.61 -3.45
C ARG A 55 -23.37 10.35 -4.30
N LEU A 56 -22.50 9.40 -3.98
CA LEU A 56 -22.38 8.11 -4.66
C LEU A 56 -23.36 7.05 -4.13
N GLY A 57 -24.17 7.39 -3.10
CA GLY A 57 -25.22 6.51 -2.54
C GLY A 57 -24.77 5.65 -1.38
N TYR A 58 -23.64 5.95 -0.74
CA TYR A 58 -23.14 5.26 0.43
C TYR A 58 -23.46 6.04 1.72
N ASP A 59 -23.84 5.34 2.77
CA ASP A 59 -24.07 5.95 4.09
C ASP A 59 -22.77 6.27 4.84
N LYS A 60 -21.68 5.55 4.52
CA LYS A 60 -20.37 5.67 5.17
C LYS A 60 -19.23 5.70 4.16
N VAL A 61 -18.17 6.44 4.48
CA VAL A 61 -16.93 6.47 3.68
C VAL A 61 -16.29 5.08 3.63
N SER A 62 -16.33 4.31 4.72
CA SER A 62 -15.78 2.95 4.76
C SER A 62 -16.46 2.00 3.75
N GLN A 63 -17.76 2.16 3.51
CA GLN A 63 -18.50 1.38 2.51
C GLN A 63 -18.08 1.75 1.08
N GLU A 64 -17.97 3.05 0.81
CA GLU A 64 -17.50 3.55 -0.49
C GLU A 64 -16.08 3.07 -0.77
N LYS A 65 -15.16 3.21 0.20
CA LYS A 65 -13.77 2.76 0.08
C LYS A 65 -13.64 1.24 -0.10
N LEU A 66 -14.49 0.46 0.55
CA LEU A 66 -14.54 -0.98 0.34
C LEU A 66 -14.94 -1.32 -1.10
N ASP A 67 -15.95 -0.65 -1.65
CA ASP A 67 -16.37 -0.91 -3.04
C ASP A 67 -15.26 -0.50 -4.05
N VAL A 68 -14.54 0.59 -3.79
CA VAL A 68 -13.33 0.94 -4.56
C VAL A 68 -12.30 -0.18 -4.47
N ALA A 69 -11.99 -0.69 -3.27
CA ALA A 69 -11.05 -1.80 -3.10
C ALA A 69 -11.52 -3.08 -3.83
N LEU A 70 -12.82 -3.38 -3.82
CA LEU A 70 -13.39 -4.52 -4.54
C LEU A 70 -13.27 -4.36 -6.07
N LYS A 71 -13.46 -3.16 -6.60
CA LYS A 71 -13.25 -2.86 -8.02
C LYS A 71 -11.77 -3.03 -8.41
N ILE A 72 -10.85 -2.52 -7.60
CA ILE A 72 -9.41 -2.71 -7.80
C ILE A 72 -9.04 -4.19 -7.74
N ARG A 73 -9.57 -4.94 -6.77
CA ARG A 73 -9.39 -6.40 -6.69
C ARG A 73 -9.80 -7.09 -8.00
N ASN A 74 -10.98 -6.75 -8.52
CA ASN A 74 -11.51 -7.35 -9.74
C ASN A 74 -10.67 -6.97 -10.98
N TYR A 75 -10.20 -5.73 -11.04
CA TYR A 75 -9.27 -5.26 -12.07
C TYR A 75 -7.99 -6.11 -12.08
N VAL A 76 -7.35 -6.33 -10.92
CA VAL A 76 -6.15 -7.16 -10.83
C VAL A 76 -6.45 -8.61 -11.18
N ILE A 77 -7.52 -9.20 -10.63
CA ILE A 77 -7.92 -10.59 -10.96
C ILE A 77 -8.13 -10.76 -12.47
N GLY A 78 -8.66 -9.75 -13.13
CA GLY A 78 -8.89 -9.72 -14.57
C GLY A 78 -7.63 -9.64 -15.43
N GLY A 79 -6.49 -9.23 -14.88
CA GLY A 79 -5.22 -9.14 -15.59
C GLY A 79 -4.49 -7.80 -15.44
N GLY A 80 -5.04 -6.86 -14.68
CA GLY A 80 -4.41 -5.58 -14.40
C GLY A 80 -3.18 -5.70 -13.50
N PHE A 81 -2.35 -4.68 -13.53
CA PHE A 81 -1.20 -4.56 -12.63
C PHE A 81 -1.41 -3.43 -11.64
N MET A 82 -1.30 -3.75 -10.34
CA MET A 82 -1.37 -2.79 -9.25
C MET A 82 -0.01 -2.62 -8.58
N PHE A 83 0.45 -1.37 -8.47
CA PHE A 83 1.60 -0.97 -7.68
C PHE A 83 1.13 -0.06 -6.55
N ALA A 84 1.16 -0.56 -5.31
CA ALA A 84 0.74 0.18 -4.13
C ALA A 84 1.93 0.48 -3.21
N MET A 85 1.97 1.69 -2.69
CA MET A 85 3.02 2.19 -1.82
C MET A 85 2.44 2.66 -0.49
N CYS A 86 3.25 2.61 0.56
CA CYS A 86 2.91 3.16 1.87
C CYS A 86 1.62 2.53 2.43
N SER A 87 0.76 3.32 3.05
CA SER A 87 -0.53 2.88 3.62
C SER A 87 -1.53 2.33 2.60
N ALA A 88 -1.37 2.62 1.31
CA ALA A 88 -2.22 2.00 0.30
C ALA A 88 -2.02 0.48 0.20
N ALA A 89 -0.87 -0.04 0.62
CA ALA A 89 -0.60 -1.47 0.58
C ALA A 89 -1.34 -2.24 1.68
N ASP A 90 -1.22 -1.81 2.93
CA ASP A 90 -1.84 -2.49 4.07
C ASP A 90 -3.33 -2.16 4.22
N SER A 91 -3.72 -0.89 4.05
CA SER A 91 -5.14 -0.51 4.14
C SER A 91 -6.01 -1.21 3.08
N PHE A 92 -5.46 -1.48 1.88
CA PHE A 92 -6.15 -2.24 0.84
C PHE A 92 -6.49 -3.66 1.31
N ASP A 93 -5.52 -4.40 1.80
CA ASP A 93 -5.74 -5.76 2.29
C ASP A 93 -6.62 -5.78 3.55
N ILE A 94 -6.49 -4.79 4.42
CA ILE A 94 -7.36 -4.62 5.58
C ILE A 94 -8.82 -4.45 5.13
N ALA A 95 -9.10 -3.54 4.19
CA ALA A 95 -10.45 -3.33 3.68
C ALA A 95 -11.03 -4.60 3.04
N LEU A 96 -10.24 -5.33 2.25
CA LEU A 96 -10.69 -6.60 1.67
C LEU A 96 -10.99 -7.66 2.74
N SER A 97 -10.18 -7.76 3.79
CA SER A 97 -10.41 -8.72 4.88
C SER A 97 -11.67 -8.40 5.70
N ALA A 98 -12.01 -7.12 5.78
CA ALA A 98 -13.14 -6.59 6.53
C ALA A 98 -14.44 -6.50 5.70
N GLU A 99 -14.50 -7.11 4.51
CA GLU A 99 -15.70 -7.11 3.67
C GLU A 99 -16.93 -7.65 4.45
N GLY A 100 -17.89 -6.76 4.72
CA GLY A 100 -19.09 -7.06 5.50
C GLY A 100 -18.92 -6.95 7.02
N VAL A 101 -17.78 -6.40 7.49
CA VAL A 101 -17.48 -6.20 8.91
C VAL A 101 -17.11 -4.74 9.15
N ASP A 102 -17.82 -4.06 10.06
CA ASP A 102 -17.48 -2.70 10.44
C ASP A 102 -16.28 -2.68 11.40
N ILE A 103 -15.19 -2.07 10.97
CA ILE A 103 -13.95 -1.93 11.74
C ILE A 103 -13.68 -0.49 12.21
N CYS A 104 -14.57 0.45 11.87
CA CYS A 104 -14.40 1.86 12.18
C CYS A 104 -14.87 2.19 13.60
N GLU A 105 -14.12 3.05 14.29
CA GLU A 105 -14.52 3.58 15.59
C GLU A 105 -15.37 4.85 15.41
N PRO A 106 -16.22 5.24 16.38
CA PRO A 106 -17.24 6.30 16.24
C PRO A 106 -16.73 7.65 15.76
N MET A 107 -15.45 7.97 16.00
CA MET A 107 -14.88 9.25 15.55
C MET A 107 -14.65 9.29 14.02
N PHE A 108 -14.65 8.15 13.38
CA PHE A 108 -14.48 8.08 11.94
C PHE A 108 -15.81 8.15 11.19
N ASP A 109 -16.80 7.37 11.59
CA ASP A 109 -18.05 7.21 10.84
C ASP A 109 -19.35 7.43 11.65
N GLY A 110 -19.24 7.74 12.95
CA GLY A 110 -20.37 8.14 13.81
C GLY A 110 -21.01 7.02 14.61
N ASP A 111 -20.72 5.76 14.33
CA ASP A 111 -21.15 4.60 15.13
C ASP A 111 -19.95 3.72 15.55
N GLY A 112 -20.18 2.68 16.31
CA GLY A 112 -19.11 1.83 16.83
C GLY A 112 -18.79 0.67 15.91
N SER A 113 -17.52 0.28 15.87
CA SER A 113 -17.08 -0.93 15.19
C SER A 113 -17.84 -2.16 15.68
N GLU A 114 -17.97 -3.15 14.81
CA GLU A 114 -18.67 -4.39 15.11
C GLU A 114 -17.98 -5.16 16.26
N PRO A 115 -18.74 -5.67 17.26
CA PRO A 115 -18.15 -6.46 18.34
C PRO A 115 -17.40 -7.67 17.81
N ASN A 116 -16.16 -7.88 18.33
CA ASN A 116 -15.28 -8.99 17.94
C ASN A 116 -14.93 -9.02 16.43
N TYR A 117 -14.88 -7.86 15.77
CA TYR A 117 -14.56 -7.74 14.36
C TYR A 117 -13.28 -8.49 13.99
N GLN A 118 -12.26 -8.52 14.85
CA GLN A 118 -11.00 -9.25 14.60
C GLN A 118 -11.22 -10.74 14.29
N ASN A 119 -12.21 -11.37 14.88
CA ASN A 119 -12.54 -12.78 14.63
C ASN A 119 -13.43 -12.99 13.40
N LYS A 120 -13.89 -11.91 12.77
CA LYS A 120 -14.80 -11.92 11.63
C LYS A 120 -14.13 -11.58 10.32
N ILE A 121 -12.95 -10.95 10.37
CA ILE A 121 -12.18 -10.64 9.17
C ILE A 121 -11.69 -11.92 8.48
N ASP A 122 -11.66 -11.90 7.15
CA ASP A 122 -11.30 -13.06 6.32
C ASP A 122 -10.00 -12.82 5.55
N TYR A 123 -8.92 -13.42 6.03
CA TYR A 123 -7.61 -13.32 5.39
C TYR A 123 -7.52 -13.99 4.01
N ASN A 124 -8.49 -14.82 3.61
CA ASN A 124 -8.50 -15.41 2.26
C ASN A 124 -8.79 -14.35 1.19
N LYS A 125 -9.45 -13.26 1.57
CA LYS A 125 -9.79 -12.15 0.67
C LYS A 125 -8.59 -11.26 0.35
N THR A 126 -7.59 -11.19 1.23
CA THR A 126 -6.40 -10.35 1.09
C THR A 126 -5.48 -10.80 -0.04
N PHE A 127 -4.63 -9.91 -0.50
CA PHE A 127 -3.64 -10.19 -1.52
C PHE A 127 -2.33 -10.70 -0.91
N ALA A 128 -1.76 -9.95 0.01
CA ALA A 128 -0.41 -10.16 0.52
C ALA A 128 -0.34 -10.61 1.98
N PHE A 129 -1.27 -10.19 2.83
CA PHE A 129 -1.13 -10.34 4.27
C PHE A 129 -2.13 -11.32 4.89
N THR A 130 -1.72 -11.95 6.00
CA THR A 130 -2.51 -12.90 6.79
C THR A 130 -2.19 -12.77 8.27
N ASP A 131 -3.10 -13.23 9.13
CA ASP A 131 -2.90 -13.35 10.58
C ASP A 131 -2.57 -12.04 11.33
N PHE A 132 -2.75 -10.90 10.69
CA PHE A 132 -2.53 -9.61 11.31
C PHE A 132 -3.63 -9.22 12.30
N THR A 133 -3.25 -8.37 13.26
CA THR A 133 -4.17 -7.80 14.23
C THR A 133 -4.45 -6.35 13.92
N LEU A 134 -5.73 -5.98 13.82
CA LEU A 134 -6.15 -4.61 13.59
C LEU A 134 -5.89 -3.74 14.83
N GLU A 135 -5.38 -2.54 14.61
CA GLU A 135 -5.21 -1.54 15.67
C GLU A 135 -6.48 -0.71 15.82
N ARG A 136 -7.17 -0.93 16.91
CA ARG A 136 -8.46 -0.32 17.19
C ARG A 136 -8.35 1.15 17.59
N SER A 137 -7.31 1.50 18.35
CA SER A 137 -7.19 2.83 18.92
C SER A 137 -7.02 3.91 17.84
N PRO A 138 -7.89 4.93 17.80
CA PRO A 138 -7.72 6.07 16.88
C PRO A 138 -6.53 6.96 17.27
N MET A 139 -5.96 6.71 18.44
CA MET A 139 -4.76 7.41 18.94
C MET A 139 -3.47 6.74 18.50
N VAL A 140 -3.55 5.61 17.81
CA VAL A 140 -2.43 4.90 17.18
C VAL A 140 -2.49 5.15 15.68
N TYR A 141 -1.33 5.42 15.10
CA TYR A 141 -1.22 5.85 13.70
C TYR A 141 -1.26 4.68 12.71
N GLU A 142 -0.82 3.51 13.11
CA GLU A 142 -0.85 2.30 12.31
C GLU A 142 -2.26 1.72 12.26
N PHE A 143 -2.59 1.09 11.12
CA PHE A 143 -3.88 0.40 10.92
C PHE A 143 -3.89 -0.99 11.57
N SER A 144 -2.76 -1.66 11.60
CA SER A 144 -2.63 -3.04 12.07
C SER A 144 -1.18 -3.41 12.40
N SER A 145 -0.97 -4.65 12.84
CA SER A 145 0.37 -5.22 13.05
C SER A 145 1.17 -5.45 11.76
N ILE A 146 0.56 -5.33 10.58
CA ILE A 146 1.28 -5.35 9.30
C ILE A 146 2.35 -4.28 9.27
N ASP A 147 2.00 -3.07 9.70
CA ASP A 147 2.91 -1.93 9.74
C ASP A 147 3.88 -2.03 10.91
N MET A 148 5.16 -2.13 10.59
CA MET A 148 6.24 -2.21 11.59
C MET A 148 6.80 -0.86 12.01
N THR A 149 6.29 0.27 11.51
CA THR A 149 6.90 1.60 11.69
C THR A 149 7.16 1.94 13.16
N GLN A 150 6.21 1.68 14.07
CA GLN A 150 6.41 1.91 15.51
C GLN A 150 7.40 0.95 16.17
N LYS A 151 7.46 -0.29 15.73
CA LYS A 151 8.34 -1.30 16.28
C LYS A 151 9.79 -1.07 15.87
N ARG A 152 10.00 -0.31 14.79
CA ARG A 152 11.32 -0.03 14.24
C ARG A 152 12.03 1.03 15.06
N ARG A 153 13.21 0.68 15.58
CA ARG A 153 14.12 1.60 16.28
C ARG A 153 15.28 2.06 15.40
N VAL A 154 15.10 2.04 14.09
CA VAL A 154 16.13 2.49 13.16
C VAL A 154 15.99 3.99 12.91
N PHE A 155 17.11 4.69 12.90
CA PHE A 155 17.13 6.08 12.44
C PHE A 155 16.95 6.11 10.92
N LYS A 156 16.22 7.09 10.43
CA LYS A 156 15.95 7.25 8.98
C LYS A 156 17.20 7.20 8.11
N THR A 157 18.32 7.73 8.61
CA THR A 157 19.62 7.73 7.92
C THR A 157 20.30 6.36 7.86
N THR A 158 19.85 5.41 8.68
CA THR A 158 20.38 4.03 8.75
C THR A 158 19.37 2.98 8.34
N ASP A 159 18.24 3.41 7.83
CA ASP A 159 17.22 2.49 7.32
C ASP A 159 17.60 2.03 5.92
N TYR A 160 18.04 0.78 5.81
CA TYR A 160 18.39 0.12 4.56
C TYR A 160 17.74 -1.25 4.49
N PHE A 161 17.49 -1.68 3.26
CA PHE A 161 17.04 -3.04 2.99
C PHE A 161 17.84 -3.62 1.83
N THR A 162 17.87 -4.94 1.75
CA THR A 162 18.58 -5.69 0.72
C THR A 162 17.59 -6.27 -0.26
N LEU A 163 17.85 -6.10 -1.55
CA LEU A 163 17.11 -6.79 -2.61
C LEU A 163 17.49 -8.27 -2.63
N MET A 164 16.53 -9.13 -2.98
CA MET A 164 16.79 -10.55 -3.17
C MET A 164 17.82 -10.76 -4.30
N ASP A 165 18.64 -11.79 -4.16
CA ASP A 165 19.48 -12.26 -5.25
C ASP A 165 18.61 -12.84 -6.36
N PHE A 166 18.83 -12.39 -7.59
CA PHE A 166 18.08 -12.86 -8.75
C PHE A 166 18.98 -13.10 -9.94
N SER A 167 18.50 -13.92 -10.86
CA SER A 167 19.14 -14.14 -12.15
C SER A 167 18.19 -13.85 -13.28
N ALA A 168 18.55 -12.93 -14.18
CA ALA A 168 17.73 -12.59 -15.35
C ALA A 168 17.45 -13.79 -16.27
N LYS A 169 18.15 -14.90 -16.08
CA LYS A 169 17.93 -16.15 -16.81
C LYS A 169 16.76 -16.96 -16.25
N TRP A 170 16.56 -16.94 -14.94
CA TRP A 170 15.63 -17.82 -14.23
C TRP A 170 14.44 -17.12 -13.62
N ASP A 171 14.61 -15.84 -13.24
CA ASP A 171 13.57 -15.12 -12.52
C ASP A 171 12.50 -14.55 -13.46
N PRO A 172 11.24 -14.72 -13.13
CA PRO A 172 10.12 -14.21 -13.94
C PRO A 172 9.98 -12.69 -13.89
N ILE A 173 10.54 -12.02 -12.88
CA ILE A 173 10.40 -10.58 -12.62
C ILE A 173 11.74 -9.83 -12.48
N PRO A 174 12.79 -10.17 -13.25
CA PRO A 174 14.10 -9.54 -13.10
C PRO A 174 14.09 -8.03 -13.43
N THR A 175 13.13 -7.58 -14.23
CA THR A 175 13.00 -6.17 -14.57
C THR A 175 12.63 -5.28 -13.39
N MET A 176 11.90 -5.80 -12.41
CA MET A 176 11.55 -5.06 -11.19
C MET A 176 12.76 -4.80 -10.30
N LEU A 177 13.76 -5.67 -10.38
CA LEU A 177 14.97 -5.62 -9.54
C LEU A 177 16.19 -5.04 -10.27
N CYS A 178 16.06 -4.72 -11.56
CA CYS A 178 17.13 -4.11 -12.33
C CYS A 178 17.51 -2.75 -11.73
N GLN A 179 18.70 -2.69 -11.14
CA GLN A 179 19.25 -1.53 -10.46
C GLN A 179 20.58 -1.10 -11.07
N ASN A 180 21.10 0.03 -10.62
CA ASN A 180 22.43 0.52 -10.95
C ASN A 180 23.55 -0.29 -10.25
N HIS A 181 23.47 -1.62 -10.36
CA HIS A 181 24.41 -2.58 -9.75
C HIS A 181 24.47 -2.54 -8.21
N THR A 182 23.40 -2.12 -7.57
CA THR A 182 23.29 -2.15 -6.11
C THR A 182 22.16 -3.06 -5.66
N ALA A 183 22.44 -3.88 -4.64
CA ALA A 183 21.43 -4.68 -3.94
C ALA A 183 21.02 -4.03 -2.62
N LEU A 184 21.72 -2.99 -2.15
CA LEU A 184 21.42 -2.27 -0.92
C LEU A 184 20.71 -0.97 -1.24
N VAL A 185 19.52 -0.78 -0.73
CA VAL A 185 18.66 0.38 -0.99
C VAL A 185 18.27 1.04 0.33
N LYS A 186 18.23 2.35 0.37
CA LYS A 186 17.68 3.09 1.50
C LYS A 186 16.18 2.81 1.67
N GLY A 187 15.72 2.75 2.91
CA GLY A 187 14.30 2.69 3.23
C GLY A 187 13.57 3.95 2.77
N PHE A 188 12.31 3.80 2.38
CA PHE A 188 11.47 4.92 1.94
C PHE A 188 10.76 5.54 3.14
N MET A 189 10.51 6.83 3.05
CA MET A 189 9.64 7.54 3.99
C MET A 189 8.17 7.30 3.65
N GLY A 190 7.31 7.50 4.65
CA GLY A 190 5.87 7.34 4.52
C GLY A 190 5.22 6.94 5.83
N GLN A 191 3.97 6.55 5.77
CA GLN A 191 3.21 6.04 6.91
C GLN A 191 3.62 4.59 7.21
N THR A 192 3.32 3.68 6.31
CA THR A 192 3.69 2.27 6.40
C THR A 192 5.03 2.08 5.69
N THR A 193 6.13 2.07 6.45
CA THR A 193 7.48 2.03 5.88
C THR A 193 8.09 0.64 5.79
N ALA A 194 7.48 -0.34 6.45
CA ALA A 194 7.88 -1.75 6.40
C ALA A 194 6.71 -2.64 6.83
N PHE A 195 6.71 -3.88 6.34
CA PHE A 195 5.71 -4.89 6.65
C PHE A 195 6.29 -5.96 7.58
N THR A 196 5.48 -6.45 8.52
CA THR A 196 5.82 -7.59 9.37
C THR A 196 6.00 -8.84 8.51
N ARG A 197 7.22 -9.41 8.51
CA ARG A 197 7.61 -10.51 7.62
C ARG A 197 6.77 -11.76 7.82
N GLU A 198 6.41 -12.08 9.05
CA GLU A 198 5.63 -13.24 9.45
C GLU A 198 4.17 -13.17 8.98
N GLU A 199 3.65 -11.96 8.75
CA GLU A 199 2.27 -11.74 8.30
C GLU A 199 2.13 -11.75 6.76
N ILE A 200 3.21 -12.00 6.03
CA ILE A 200 3.17 -12.12 4.57
C ILE A 200 2.85 -13.56 4.19
N LYS A 201 1.85 -13.73 3.32
CA LYS A 201 1.45 -15.04 2.81
C LYS A 201 2.61 -15.75 2.11
N SER A 202 2.68 -17.07 2.24
CA SER A 202 3.75 -17.90 1.70
C SER A 202 3.87 -17.89 0.17
N ASN A 203 2.80 -17.53 -0.53
CA ASN A 203 2.78 -17.42 -2.00
C ASN A 203 3.16 -16.03 -2.52
N VAL A 204 3.53 -15.11 -1.64
CA VAL A 204 3.99 -13.76 -1.98
C VAL A 204 5.51 -13.73 -1.95
N LEU A 205 6.11 -13.23 -3.03
CA LEU A 205 7.55 -13.10 -3.16
C LEU A 205 8.03 -11.85 -2.42
N VAL A 206 8.98 -12.01 -1.51
CA VAL A 206 9.67 -10.90 -0.87
C VAL A 206 10.89 -10.55 -1.68
N MET A 207 10.86 -9.39 -2.33
CA MET A 207 11.92 -8.90 -3.22
C MET A 207 12.92 -7.99 -2.51
N GLY A 208 12.50 -7.35 -1.40
CA GLY A 208 13.36 -6.49 -0.60
C GLY A 208 13.02 -6.61 0.88
N GLU A 209 14.03 -6.86 1.71
CA GLU A 209 13.82 -7.10 3.15
C GLU A 209 15.02 -6.65 3.99
N ASN A 210 14.76 -6.44 5.28
CA ASN A 210 15.77 -6.37 6.31
C ASN A 210 15.57 -7.57 7.26
N LYS A 211 16.30 -8.65 7.01
CA LYS A 211 16.16 -9.90 7.77
C LYS A 211 16.47 -9.74 9.26
N SER A 212 17.40 -8.87 9.60
CA SER A 212 17.80 -8.67 11.00
C SER A 212 16.68 -8.11 11.87
N ASN A 213 15.75 -7.38 11.24
CA ASN A 213 14.62 -6.73 11.92
C ASN A 213 13.29 -7.47 11.71
N GLY A 214 13.27 -8.55 10.89
CA GLY A 214 12.02 -9.22 10.51
C GLY A 214 11.11 -8.35 9.61
N GLU A 215 11.70 -7.49 8.79
CA GLU A 215 10.99 -6.52 7.95
C GLU A 215 11.01 -6.90 6.48
N ALA A 216 9.86 -6.82 5.81
CA ALA A 216 9.79 -6.76 4.36
C ALA A 216 9.46 -5.34 3.89
N LYS A 217 10.07 -4.93 2.79
CA LYS A 217 9.91 -3.58 2.21
C LYS A 217 9.31 -3.59 0.83
N TYR A 218 9.53 -4.65 0.09
CA TYR A 218 9.18 -4.76 -1.31
C TYR A 218 8.72 -6.19 -1.59
N ILE A 219 7.44 -6.34 -1.91
CA ILE A 219 6.82 -7.64 -2.10
C ILE A 219 6.02 -7.67 -3.40
N HIS A 220 5.92 -8.85 -4.01
CA HIS A 220 5.22 -9.07 -5.26
C HIS A 220 4.39 -10.35 -5.22
N GLY A 221 3.21 -10.32 -5.85
CA GLY A 221 2.36 -11.48 -5.96
C GLY A 221 1.54 -11.51 -7.23
N ILE A 222 0.94 -12.67 -7.46
CA ILE A 222 -0.01 -12.92 -8.54
C ILE A 222 -1.38 -13.12 -7.92
N LYS A 223 -2.40 -12.45 -8.47
CA LYS A 223 -3.79 -12.66 -8.08
C LYS A 223 -4.66 -12.82 -9.34
N GLY A 224 -5.23 -13.99 -9.53
CA GLY A 224 -5.94 -14.30 -10.78
C GLY A 224 -5.02 -14.25 -12.00
N LYS A 225 -5.32 -13.39 -12.95
CA LYS A 225 -4.52 -13.19 -14.17
C LYS A 225 -3.55 -12.00 -14.06
N GLY A 226 -3.67 -11.18 -13.04
CA GLY A 226 -2.87 -9.97 -12.85
C GLY A 226 -1.83 -10.09 -11.75
N PHE A 227 -1.19 -8.98 -11.50
CA PHE A 227 -0.07 -8.86 -10.58
C PHE A 227 -0.28 -7.71 -9.62
N PHE A 228 0.33 -7.83 -8.45
CA PHE A 228 0.45 -6.70 -7.53
C PHE A 228 1.87 -6.59 -7.00
N THR A 229 2.28 -5.38 -6.68
CA THR A 229 3.53 -5.07 -6.00
C THR A 229 3.24 -4.08 -4.89
N PHE A 230 3.67 -4.40 -3.68
CA PHE A 230 3.55 -3.53 -2.52
C PHE A 230 4.92 -3.06 -2.06
N TYR A 231 5.00 -1.78 -1.69
CA TYR A 231 6.22 -1.13 -1.29
C TYR A 231 6.03 -0.38 0.04
N GLY A 232 6.90 -0.61 1.00
CA GLY A 232 6.90 0.12 2.26
C GLY A 232 7.47 1.53 2.08
N GLY A 233 6.67 2.55 2.43
CA GLY A 233 6.99 3.95 2.17
C GLY A 233 6.81 4.37 0.72
N HIS A 234 7.02 5.65 0.44
CA HIS A 234 6.83 6.20 -0.91
C HIS A 234 7.92 7.19 -1.33
N ASP A 235 8.71 7.70 -0.40
CA ASP A 235 9.70 8.74 -0.67
C ASP A 235 11.11 8.23 -0.39
N PRO A 236 11.87 7.87 -1.44
CA PRO A 236 13.18 7.24 -1.27
C PRO A 236 14.30 8.22 -0.89
N GLU A 237 14.14 9.52 -1.12
CA GLU A 237 15.21 10.51 -0.93
C GLU A 237 14.80 11.66 0.01
N ASP A 238 13.53 11.79 0.33
CA ASP A 238 13.06 12.78 1.31
C ASP A 238 12.73 12.11 2.65
N TYR A 239 13.60 12.33 3.64
CA TYR A 239 13.46 11.76 4.99
C TYR A 239 12.87 12.74 6.00
N THR A 240 12.53 13.94 5.58
CA THR A 240 11.96 14.99 6.44
C THR A 240 10.59 15.45 6.02
N HIS A 241 10.04 14.86 4.96
CA HIS A 241 8.76 15.22 4.35
C HIS A 241 7.63 15.37 5.37
N ARG A 242 6.97 16.52 5.35
CA ARG A 242 5.83 16.85 6.20
C ARG A 242 4.68 17.34 5.32
N VAL A 243 3.48 17.31 5.87
CA VAL A 243 2.30 17.90 5.19
C VAL A 243 2.58 19.36 4.85
N GLY A 244 2.52 19.70 3.56
CA GLY A 244 2.79 21.04 3.04
C GLY A 244 4.23 21.31 2.58
N ASP A 245 5.13 20.36 2.72
CA ASP A 245 6.48 20.48 2.15
C ASP A 245 6.44 20.46 0.61
N SER A 246 7.46 21.06 0.00
CA SER A 246 7.61 21.05 -1.45
C SER A 246 7.86 19.62 -1.96
N LYS A 247 7.44 19.35 -3.19
CA LYS A 247 7.73 18.07 -3.84
C LYS A 247 9.23 17.88 -3.99
N THR A 248 9.70 16.64 -3.84
CA THR A 248 11.10 16.28 -4.07
C THR A 248 11.49 16.55 -5.52
N GLU A 249 12.62 17.24 -5.73
CA GLU A 249 13.16 17.53 -7.05
C GLU A 249 13.93 16.31 -7.58
N LEU A 250 13.34 15.56 -8.51
CA LEU A 250 13.92 14.32 -9.04
C LEU A 250 15.27 14.53 -9.71
N ASP A 251 15.49 15.69 -10.33
CA ASP A 251 16.75 16.03 -11.01
C ASP A 251 17.96 16.10 -10.05
N LEU A 252 17.71 16.28 -8.76
CA LEU A 252 18.75 16.22 -7.72
C LEU A 252 19.17 14.77 -7.38
N HIS A 253 18.42 13.77 -7.82
CA HIS A 253 18.60 12.37 -7.47
C HIS A 253 18.69 11.42 -8.68
N PRO A 254 19.51 11.74 -9.73
CA PRO A 254 19.50 11.01 -11.00
C PRO A 254 19.98 9.55 -10.86
N ASN A 255 20.69 9.22 -9.78
CA ASN A 255 21.23 7.89 -9.50
C ASN A 255 20.56 7.19 -8.31
N SER A 256 19.39 7.68 -7.85
CA SER A 256 18.69 7.08 -6.72
C SER A 256 18.25 5.64 -7.03
N PRO A 257 18.70 4.65 -6.26
CA PRO A 257 18.21 3.28 -6.39
C PRO A 257 16.73 3.17 -6.09
N GLY A 258 16.21 3.97 -5.14
CA GLY A 258 14.81 3.98 -4.77
C GLY A 258 13.90 4.45 -5.90
N TYR A 259 14.19 5.60 -6.51
CA TYR A 259 13.43 6.05 -7.68
C TYR A 259 13.56 5.09 -8.86
N ARG A 260 14.69 4.40 -8.99
CA ARG A 260 14.86 3.38 -10.03
C ARG A 260 13.90 2.19 -9.81
N LEU A 261 13.68 1.75 -8.56
CA LEU A 261 12.71 0.70 -8.27
C LEU A 261 11.29 1.13 -8.63
N ILE A 262 10.90 2.37 -8.30
CA ILE A 262 9.59 2.92 -8.70
C ILE A 262 9.46 2.91 -10.22
N LEU A 263 10.44 3.45 -10.94
CA LEU A 263 10.45 3.47 -12.41
C LEU A 263 10.35 2.06 -13.01
N ASN A 264 11.03 1.09 -12.43
CA ASN A 264 10.96 -0.30 -12.89
C ASN A 264 9.54 -0.86 -12.80
N ASN A 265 8.77 -0.51 -11.76
CA ASN A 265 7.37 -0.90 -11.63
C ASN A 265 6.47 -0.20 -12.66
N VAL A 266 6.74 1.07 -12.99
CA VAL A 266 6.05 1.79 -14.07
C VAL A 266 6.28 1.10 -15.43
N LEU A 267 7.51 0.64 -15.67
CA LEU A 267 7.89 0.02 -16.95
C LEU A 267 7.51 -1.46 -17.05
N PHE A 268 7.26 -2.13 -15.92
CA PHE A 268 7.04 -3.57 -15.87
C PHE A 268 5.88 -4.08 -16.74
N PRO A 269 4.70 -3.44 -16.80
CA PRO A 269 3.61 -3.89 -17.66
C PRO A 269 3.96 -3.93 -19.14
N ALA A 270 4.87 -3.07 -19.58
CA ALA A 270 5.38 -3.03 -20.97
C ALA A 270 6.51 -4.04 -21.22
N ALA A 271 7.03 -4.71 -20.17
CA ALA A 271 8.12 -5.66 -20.30
C ALA A 271 7.64 -6.94 -21.00
N ARG A 272 8.21 -7.25 -22.16
CA ARG A 272 7.93 -8.49 -22.88
C ARG A 272 8.65 -9.66 -22.20
N LYS A 273 7.94 -10.76 -21.92
CA LYS A 273 8.55 -12.04 -21.58
C LYS A 273 9.49 -12.45 -22.73
N LYS A 274 10.79 -12.45 -22.48
CA LYS A 274 11.72 -13.06 -23.41
C LYS A 274 11.57 -14.57 -23.31
N LYS A 275 11.47 -15.25 -24.47
CA LYS A 275 11.58 -16.72 -24.49
C LYS A 275 12.96 -17.08 -23.92
N GLN A 276 12.96 -17.98 -22.93
CA GLN A 276 14.21 -18.51 -22.42
C GLN A 276 14.99 -19.13 -23.60
N LYS A 277 16.22 -18.69 -23.80
CA LYS A 277 17.14 -19.37 -24.71
C LYS A 277 17.63 -20.60 -23.96
N THR A 278 17.26 -21.76 -24.44
CA THR A 278 17.81 -23.05 -24.02
C THR A 278 19.30 -23.14 -24.38
#